data_3c399724754183d261ff08971069ed64
#
_entry.id   3c399724754183d261ff08971069ed64
#
_cell.length_a   1.000
_cell.length_b   1.000
_cell.length_c   1.000
_cell.angle_alpha   90.00
_cell.angle_beta   90.00
_cell.angle_gamma   90.00
#
_symmetry.space_group_name_H-M   'P 1'
#
loop_
_entity.id
_entity.type
_entity.pdbx_description
1 polymer ?
#
loop_
_entity_poly.entity_id
_entity_poly.type
_entity_poly.pdbx_seq_one_letter_code
_entity_poly.pdbx_strand_id
1 'polypeptide(L)'
;MAHYTLSTLPVADGALLACYDWALPRHATPRGTVLLVHGLGEHMGRYDALAQDINRWGFAVRGYDHYGHGQSQGQPGTLPSDTRLLDDLAEMVDATREHMARSMAPGAPLILLGHSLGGLVVGRFVALNMRPVDALV
;
A
#
# COMPACT_ATOMS: atom_id res chain seq x y z
N MET A 1 3.48 16.75 -12.67
CA MET A 1 4.43 15.63 -12.76
C MET A 1 4.28 14.72 -11.55
N ALA A 2 4.22 13.44 -11.79
CA ALA A 2 4.10 12.47 -10.70
C ALA A 2 5.42 12.34 -9.92
N HIS A 3 5.33 12.13 -8.60
CA HIS A 3 6.48 12.02 -7.70
C HIS A 3 6.71 10.57 -7.23
N TYR A 4 6.08 9.63 -7.91
CA TYR A 4 6.17 8.21 -7.58
C TYR A 4 6.71 7.41 -8.74
N THR A 5 7.23 6.22 -8.44
CA THR A 5 7.50 5.19 -9.44
C THR A 5 6.35 4.20 -9.44
N LEU A 6 6.00 3.71 -10.63
CA LEU A 6 4.91 2.77 -10.82
C LEU A 6 5.47 1.40 -11.20
N SER A 7 4.98 0.36 -10.55
CA SER A 7 5.33 -1.02 -10.85
C SER A 7 4.07 -1.88 -10.77
N THR A 8 4.21 -3.18 -11.00
CA THR A 8 3.10 -4.12 -10.84
C THR A 8 3.50 -5.24 -9.90
N LEU A 9 2.50 -5.75 -9.16
CA LEU A 9 2.66 -6.91 -8.28
C LEU A 9 1.62 -7.94 -8.66
N PRO A 10 2.02 -9.17 -9.04
CA PRO A 10 1.07 -10.25 -9.24
C PRO A 10 0.53 -10.75 -7.90
N VAL A 11 -0.79 -10.92 -7.82
CA VAL A 11 -1.45 -11.51 -6.66
C VAL A 11 -1.80 -12.98 -6.95
N ALA A 12 -2.39 -13.68 -5.98
CA ALA A 12 -2.52 -15.13 -5.99
C ALA A 12 -3.19 -15.72 -7.24
N ASP A 13 -4.15 -15.02 -7.83
CA ASP A 13 -4.84 -15.47 -9.05
C ASP A 13 -4.15 -15.02 -10.35
N GLY A 14 -2.98 -14.38 -10.23
CA GLY A 14 -2.22 -13.87 -11.38
C GLY A 14 -2.62 -12.47 -11.84
N ALA A 15 -3.64 -11.85 -11.26
CA ALA A 15 -3.98 -10.46 -11.58
C ALA A 15 -2.84 -9.54 -11.16
N LEU A 16 -2.58 -8.50 -11.95
CA LEU A 16 -1.52 -7.54 -11.67
C LEU A 16 -2.12 -6.30 -11.00
N LEU A 17 -1.64 -5.98 -9.81
CA LEU A 17 -2.00 -4.75 -9.12
C LEU A 17 -0.94 -3.68 -9.38
N ALA A 18 -1.38 -2.46 -9.64
CA ALA A 18 -0.47 -1.32 -9.78
C ALA A 18 0.03 -0.90 -8.40
N CYS A 19 1.33 -0.77 -8.27
CA CYS A 19 2.02 -0.43 -7.03
C CYS A 19 2.76 0.90 -7.21
N TYR A 20 2.58 1.82 -6.26
CA TYR A 20 3.15 3.17 -6.29
C TYR A 20 4.14 3.31 -5.15
N ASP A 21 5.33 3.81 -5.46
CA ASP A 21 6.36 4.06 -4.45
C ASP A 21 6.80 5.52 -4.48
N TRP A 22 6.70 6.19 -3.33
CA TRP A 22 7.27 7.51 -3.06
C TRP A 22 8.48 7.30 -2.15
N ALA A 23 9.64 7.14 -2.76
CA ALA A 23 10.88 6.89 -2.03
C ALA A 23 11.45 8.19 -1.49
N LEU A 24 12.19 8.09 -0.38
CA LEU A 24 13.00 9.20 0.12
C LEU A 24 14.29 9.33 -0.70
N PRO A 25 14.93 10.51 -0.68
CA PRO A 25 16.25 10.66 -1.28
C PRO A 25 17.24 9.63 -0.74
N ARG A 26 18.20 9.22 -1.57
CA ARG A 26 19.16 8.16 -1.22
C ARG A 26 19.95 8.41 0.06
N HIS A 27 20.25 9.68 0.35
CA HIS A 27 21.02 10.07 1.54
C HIS A 27 20.17 10.12 2.81
N ALA A 28 18.85 10.08 2.70
CA ALA A 28 17.96 10.12 3.84
C ALA A 28 17.83 8.73 4.45
N THR A 29 17.75 8.67 5.79
CA THR A 29 17.47 7.44 6.52
C THR A 29 15.96 7.37 6.79
N PRO A 30 15.21 6.47 6.14
CA PRO A 30 13.78 6.38 6.37
C PRO A 30 13.45 5.99 7.81
N ARG A 31 12.45 6.65 8.38
CA ARG A 31 11.93 6.30 9.72
C ARG A 31 11.07 5.04 9.68
N GLY A 32 10.62 4.65 8.51
CA GLY A 32 9.76 3.50 8.27
C GLY A 32 9.03 3.68 6.95
N THR A 33 8.02 2.86 6.73
CA THR A 33 7.16 2.92 5.53
C THR A 33 5.71 3.05 5.93
N VAL A 34 4.98 3.92 5.24
CA VAL A 34 3.52 4.01 5.31
C VAL A 34 2.94 3.36 4.06
N LEU A 35 2.10 2.37 4.24
CA LEU A 35 1.36 1.72 3.15
C LEU A 35 -0.06 2.29 3.12
N LEU A 36 -0.39 2.96 2.02
CA LEU A 36 -1.67 3.63 1.81
C LEU A 36 -2.68 2.68 1.15
N VAL A 37 -3.91 2.68 1.68
CA VAL A 37 -5.02 1.88 1.14
C VAL A 37 -6.19 2.80 0.83
N HIS A 38 -6.52 2.93 -0.44
CA HIS A 38 -7.53 3.90 -0.89
C HIS A 38 -8.97 3.39 -0.74
N GLY A 39 -9.92 4.28 -0.95
CA GLY A 39 -11.35 4.00 -0.87
C GLY A 39 -11.97 3.48 -2.17
N LEU A 40 -13.27 3.27 -2.13
CA LEU A 40 -14.03 2.78 -3.29
C LEU A 40 -14.07 3.85 -4.38
N GLY A 41 -13.88 3.42 -5.63
CA GLY A 41 -14.04 4.29 -6.79
C GLY A 41 -12.94 5.32 -6.96
N GLU A 42 -11.85 5.23 -6.21
CA GLU A 42 -10.71 6.12 -6.38
C GLU A 42 -9.48 5.32 -6.88
N HIS A 43 -8.31 5.94 -6.86
CA HIS A 43 -7.05 5.30 -7.23
C HIS A 43 -5.90 5.93 -6.47
N MET A 44 -4.78 5.22 -6.38
CA MET A 44 -3.67 5.64 -5.52
C MET A 44 -2.98 6.91 -6.01
N GLY A 45 -3.03 7.22 -7.30
CA GLY A 45 -2.45 8.45 -7.84
C GLY A 45 -3.01 9.74 -7.22
N ARG A 46 -4.23 9.69 -6.66
CA ARG A 46 -4.84 10.83 -5.97
C ARG A 46 -4.15 11.18 -4.66
N TYR A 47 -3.30 10.30 -4.15
CA TYR A 47 -2.64 10.47 -2.85
C TYR A 47 -1.25 11.08 -2.96
N ASP A 48 -0.88 11.60 -4.14
CA ASP A 48 0.45 12.15 -4.39
C ASP A 48 0.83 13.27 -3.40
N ALA A 49 -0.09 14.20 -3.15
CA ALA A 49 0.16 15.29 -2.21
C ALA A 49 0.35 14.80 -0.77
N LEU A 50 -0.52 13.89 -0.31
CA LEU A 50 -0.40 13.30 1.03
C LEU A 50 0.90 12.52 1.16
N ALA A 51 1.25 11.73 0.15
CA ALA A 51 2.47 10.94 0.16
C ALA A 51 3.71 11.82 0.26
N GLN A 52 3.71 12.97 -0.44
CA GLN A 52 4.80 13.93 -0.33
C GLN A 52 4.89 14.55 1.07
N ASP A 53 3.75 14.81 1.72
CA ASP A 53 3.75 15.28 3.11
C ASP A 53 4.36 14.23 4.03
N ILE A 54 3.98 12.97 3.86
CA ILE A 54 4.52 11.87 4.66
C ILE A 54 6.02 11.69 4.40
N ASN A 55 6.47 11.87 3.16
CA ASN A 55 7.91 11.89 2.84
C ASN A 55 8.63 12.98 3.61
N ARG A 56 8.04 14.18 3.71
CA ARG A 56 8.65 15.29 4.47
C ARG A 56 8.79 14.95 5.96
N TRP A 57 7.94 14.08 6.48
CA TRP A 57 8.03 13.62 7.87
C TRP A 57 9.04 12.48 8.06
N GLY A 58 9.71 12.06 6.99
CA GLY A 58 10.80 11.09 7.05
C GLY A 58 10.41 9.65 6.77
N PHE A 59 9.21 9.39 6.25
CA PHE A 59 8.74 8.05 5.91
C PHE A 59 8.74 7.83 4.42
N ALA A 60 9.17 6.64 3.98
CA ALA A 60 8.86 6.17 2.63
C ALA A 60 7.38 5.84 2.55
N VAL A 61 6.80 5.97 1.37
CA VAL A 61 5.37 5.71 1.15
C VAL A 61 5.20 4.72 0.01
N ARG A 62 4.32 3.77 0.20
CA ARG A 62 3.87 2.85 -0.83
C ARG A 62 2.35 2.84 -0.84
N GLY A 63 1.77 2.62 -2.00
CA GLY A 63 0.34 2.42 -2.14
C GLY A 63 0.07 1.54 -3.33
N TYR A 64 -1.17 1.16 -3.54
CA TYR A 64 -1.55 0.32 -4.67
C TYR A 64 -3.01 0.59 -5.05
N ASP A 65 -3.34 0.29 -6.29
CA ASP A 65 -4.73 0.32 -6.74
C ASP A 65 -5.38 -1.02 -6.42
N HIS A 66 -6.54 -0.99 -5.77
CA HIS A 66 -7.33 -2.19 -5.53
C HIS A 66 -7.66 -2.91 -6.84
N TYR A 67 -7.94 -4.20 -6.76
CA TYR A 67 -8.48 -4.96 -7.88
C TYR A 67 -9.64 -4.20 -8.52
N GLY A 68 -9.63 -4.08 -9.84
CA GLY A 68 -10.69 -3.38 -10.59
C GLY A 68 -10.67 -1.85 -10.45
N HIS A 69 -9.62 -1.27 -9.87
CA HIS A 69 -9.47 0.19 -9.70
C HIS A 69 -8.21 0.70 -10.40
N GLY A 70 -8.22 1.97 -10.76
CA GLY A 70 -7.05 2.65 -11.32
C GLY A 70 -6.37 1.87 -12.43
N GLN A 71 -5.08 1.62 -12.27
CA GLN A 71 -4.27 0.89 -13.23
C GLN A 71 -4.11 -0.60 -12.92
N SER A 72 -4.75 -1.09 -11.85
CA SER A 72 -4.78 -2.50 -11.53
C SER A 72 -5.71 -3.25 -12.49
N GLN A 73 -5.42 -4.53 -12.71
CA GLN A 73 -6.29 -5.42 -13.46
C GLN A 73 -7.57 -5.72 -12.68
N GLY A 74 -8.55 -6.24 -13.36
CA GLY A 74 -9.82 -6.63 -12.78
C GLY A 74 -10.99 -5.87 -13.39
N GLN A 75 -12.16 -6.49 -13.37
CA GLN A 75 -13.38 -5.85 -13.86
C GLN A 75 -13.86 -4.81 -12.84
N PRO A 76 -14.07 -3.55 -13.25
CA PRO A 76 -14.55 -2.51 -12.34
C PRO A 76 -15.87 -2.90 -11.68
N GLY A 77 -15.98 -2.59 -10.38
CA GLY A 77 -17.21 -2.80 -9.61
C GLY A 77 -17.45 -4.24 -9.18
N THR A 78 -16.51 -5.15 -9.40
CA THR A 78 -16.63 -6.55 -8.99
C THR A 78 -15.45 -6.99 -8.16
N LEU A 79 -15.66 -8.05 -7.35
CA LEU A 79 -14.60 -8.71 -6.62
C LEU A 79 -14.72 -10.22 -6.86
N PRO A 80 -13.59 -10.94 -7.09
CA PRO A 80 -13.62 -12.39 -7.26
C PRO A 80 -14.09 -13.16 -6.02
N SER A 81 -13.94 -12.56 -4.82
CA SER A 81 -14.36 -13.16 -3.55
C SER A 81 -14.65 -12.05 -2.55
N ASP A 82 -15.31 -12.41 -1.45
CA ASP A 82 -15.61 -11.49 -0.34
C ASP A 82 -14.38 -11.14 0.49
N THR A 83 -13.28 -11.89 0.37
CA THR A 83 -12.02 -11.64 1.08
C THR A 83 -10.95 -11.00 0.19
N ARG A 84 -11.25 -10.71 -1.07
CA ARG A 84 -10.24 -10.29 -2.05
C ARG A 84 -9.44 -9.07 -1.61
N LEU A 85 -10.10 -8.04 -1.08
CA LEU A 85 -9.39 -6.83 -0.66
C LEU A 85 -8.44 -7.12 0.51
N LEU A 86 -8.83 -8.00 1.42
CA LEU A 86 -7.98 -8.42 2.54
C LEU A 86 -6.81 -9.28 2.05
N ASP A 87 -7.07 -10.21 1.15
CA ASP A 87 -6.03 -11.09 0.61
C ASP A 87 -4.97 -10.31 -0.15
N ASP A 88 -5.40 -9.33 -0.97
CA ASP A 88 -4.49 -8.48 -1.71
C ASP A 88 -3.68 -7.59 -0.77
N LEU A 89 -4.28 -7.06 0.30
CA LEU A 89 -3.54 -6.30 1.31
C LEU A 89 -2.48 -7.17 1.99
N ALA A 90 -2.79 -8.42 2.29
CA ALA A 90 -1.79 -9.33 2.87
C ALA A 90 -0.58 -9.49 1.95
N GLU A 91 -0.80 -9.65 0.64
CA GLU A 91 0.28 -9.76 -0.32
C GLU A 91 1.05 -8.45 -0.46
N MET A 92 0.38 -7.31 -0.42
CA MET A 92 1.03 -6.01 -0.44
C MET A 92 1.87 -5.77 0.82
N VAL A 93 1.40 -6.19 1.98
CA VAL A 93 2.18 -6.13 3.23
C VAL A 93 3.44 -6.98 3.11
N ASP A 94 3.32 -8.22 2.63
CA ASP A 94 4.46 -9.10 2.45
C ASP A 94 5.50 -8.50 1.49
N ALA A 95 5.06 -8.01 0.34
CA ALA A 95 5.94 -7.38 -0.64
C ALA A 95 6.60 -6.11 -0.10
N THR A 96 5.87 -5.32 0.67
CA THR A 96 6.39 -4.10 1.30
C THR A 96 7.46 -4.44 2.33
N ARG A 97 7.23 -5.45 3.16
CA ARG A 97 8.22 -5.92 4.14
C ARG A 97 9.50 -6.41 3.47
N GLU A 98 9.38 -7.14 2.35
CA GLU A 98 10.51 -7.57 1.56
C GLU A 98 11.32 -6.39 1.01
N HIS A 99 10.62 -5.39 0.48
CA HIS A 99 11.24 -4.16 0.00
C HIS A 99 11.95 -3.41 1.13
N MET A 100 11.32 -3.30 2.29
CA MET A 100 11.91 -2.65 3.47
C MET A 100 13.17 -3.37 3.95
N ALA A 101 13.18 -4.70 3.91
CA ALA A 101 14.35 -5.49 4.33
C ALA A 101 15.58 -5.20 3.47
N ARG A 102 15.38 -4.80 2.22
CA ARG A 102 16.47 -4.43 1.30
C ARG A 102 16.87 -2.97 1.38
N SER A 103 16.00 -2.10 1.88
CA SER A 103 16.17 -0.64 1.78
C SER A 103 16.25 0.09 3.13
N MET A 104 15.96 -0.59 4.22
CA MET A 104 15.87 0.02 5.55
C MET A 104 16.57 -0.81 6.60
N ALA A 105 16.87 -0.17 7.77
CA ALA A 105 17.41 -0.85 8.92
C ALA A 105 16.42 -1.90 9.46
N PRO A 106 16.91 -3.01 10.05
CA PRO A 106 16.05 -3.98 10.71
C PRO A 106 15.18 -3.31 11.79
N GLY A 107 13.91 -3.70 11.87
CA GLY A 107 12.99 -3.16 12.87
C GLY A 107 12.32 -1.84 12.49
N ALA A 108 12.57 -1.30 11.30
CA ALA A 108 11.85 -0.13 10.83
C ALA A 108 10.34 -0.41 10.79
N PRO A 109 9.47 0.51 11.28
CA PRO A 109 8.05 0.25 11.37
C PRO A 109 7.34 0.31 10.01
N LEU A 110 6.35 -0.57 9.87
CA LEU A 110 5.37 -0.52 8.79
C LEU A 110 4.04 -0.05 9.35
N ILE A 111 3.52 1.03 8.78
CA ILE A 111 2.29 1.69 9.21
C ILE A 111 1.26 1.55 8.10
N LEU A 112 0.06 1.09 8.42
CA LEU A 112 -1.06 1.08 7.49
C LEU A 112 -1.89 2.35 7.66
N LEU A 113 -2.20 3.02 6.56
CA LEU A 113 -3.11 4.16 6.53
C LEU A 113 -4.20 3.90 5.52
N GLY A 114 -5.45 3.81 5.99
CA GLY A 114 -6.60 3.57 5.14
C GLY A 114 -7.58 4.73 5.15
N HIS A 115 -8.17 5.03 4.00
CA HIS A 115 -9.18 6.07 3.86
C HIS A 115 -10.50 5.46 3.38
N SER A 116 -11.60 5.78 4.07
CA SER A 116 -12.96 5.33 3.71
C SER A 116 -13.02 3.79 3.66
N LEU A 117 -13.37 3.17 2.53
CA LEU A 117 -13.34 1.71 2.38
C LEU A 117 -11.95 1.15 2.75
N GLY A 118 -10.87 1.84 2.36
CA GLY A 118 -9.51 1.47 2.76
C GLY A 118 -9.35 1.41 4.27
N GLY A 119 -10.00 2.32 5.00
CA GLY A 119 -10.00 2.30 6.46
C GLY A 119 -10.67 1.06 7.04
N LEU A 120 -11.80 0.63 6.45
CA LEU A 120 -12.46 -0.62 6.84
C LEU A 120 -11.58 -1.82 6.54
N VAL A 121 -10.91 -1.83 5.38
CA VAL A 121 -10.03 -2.92 4.97
C VAL A 121 -8.86 -3.08 5.94
N VAL A 122 -8.15 -1.99 6.24
CA VAL A 122 -6.99 -2.06 7.16
C VAL A 122 -7.43 -2.38 8.59
N GLY A 123 -8.56 -1.83 9.04
CA GLY A 123 -9.12 -2.15 10.35
C GLY A 123 -9.46 -3.62 10.49
N ARG A 124 -10.14 -4.19 9.50
CA ARG A 124 -10.48 -5.62 9.49
C ARG A 124 -9.24 -6.49 9.40
N PHE A 125 -8.28 -6.09 8.57
CA PHE A 125 -7.01 -6.79 8.41
C PHE A 125 -6.28 -6.94 9.74
N VAL A 126 -6.18 -5.86 10.49
CA VAL A 126 -5.53 -5.83 11.81
C VAL A 126 -6.34 -6.65 12.83
N ALA A 127 -7.66 -6.49 12.84
CA ALA A 127 -8.53 -7.22 13.75
C ALA A 127 -8.45 -8.74 13.55
N LEU A 128 -8.25 -9.20 12.31
CA LEU A 128 -8.09 -10.61 11.98
C LEU A 128 -6.66 -11.14 12.18
N ASN A 129 -5.72 -10.27 12.57
CA ASN A 129 -4.30 -10.62 12.72
C ASN A 129 -3.72 -11.31 11.48
N MET A 130 -4.07 -10.83 10.29
CA MET A 130 -3.63 -11.44 9.03
C MET A 130 -2.12 -11.34 8.84
N ARG A 131 -1.54 -10.20 9.20
CA ARG A 131 -0.09 -9.97 9.23
C ARG A 131 0.21 -8.95 10.33
N PRO A 132 1.38 -9.03 10.99
CA PRO A 132 1.77 -8.01 11.97
C PRO A 132 2.12 -6.70 11.27
N VAL A 133 1.61 -5.61 11.83
CA VAL A 133 1.98 -4.24 11.46
C VAL A 133 2.21 -3.43 12.73
N ASP A 134 2.97 -2.33 12.61
CA ASP A 134 3.42 -1.59 13.80
C ASP A 134 2.42 -0.50 14.22
N ALA A 135 1.65 0.02 13.28
CA ALA A 135 0.62 1.02 13.57
C ALA A 135 -0.46 1.03 12.49
N LEU A 136 -1.61 1.56 12.85
CA LEU A 136 -2.80 1.71 12.00
C LEU A 136 -3.32 3.15 12.13
N VAL A 137 -3.59 3.77 10.98
CA VAL A 137 -4.21 5.10 10.91
C VAL A 137 -5.46 5.05 10.06
#